data_cc4d5a0a16a41c0359a8ed351e7ac9c7
#
_entry.id   cc4d5a0a16a41c0359a8ed351e7ac9c7
#
_cell.length_a   1.000
_cell.length_b   1.000
_cell.length_c   1.000
_cell.angle_alpha   90.00
_cell.angle_beta   90.00
_cell.angle_gamma   90.00
#
_symmetry.space_group_name_H-M   'P 1'
#
loop_
_entity.id
_entity.type
_entity.pdbx_description
1 polymer ?
#
loop_
_entity_poly.entity_id
_entity_poly.type
_entity_poly.pdbx_seq_one_letter_code
_entity_poly.pdbx_strand_id
1 'polypeptide(L)'
;VDKGVVGKIVAAAAELEKLGAVVDVVSCPTFGLGLPAYYVLALSEASSNLARYDAIRYGAENTTRSEGLGAEVKRRILMGTYALSAGHSDAYYKRAQETRRLVEMDLNAKLSEYDALLTPAAPTPAYELGGKVNDPLAMFSGDVMTVNVNLAGLPAVVVRAGSVTENGATLPVGLQMVGRPFGEAELLDVAHTFEIATFDAVNGDWAFQGA
;
A
#
# COMPACT_ATOMS: atom_id res chain seq x y z
N VAL A 1 9.48 -4.24 -8.89
CA VAL A 1 8.47 -5.31 -8.66
C VAL A 1 9.04 -6.62 -9.17
N ASP A 2 8.83 -7.70 -8.42
CA ASP A 2 9.23 -9.04 -8.79
C ASP A 2 8.54 -9.50 -10.09
N LYS A 3 9.25 -10.29 -10.94
CA LYS A 3 8.70 -10.73 -12.23
C LYS A 3 7.53 -11.69 -12.09
N GLY A 4 7.55 -12.55 -11.07
CA GLY A 4 6.45 -13.48 -10.78
C GLY A 4 5.19 -12.70 -10.36
N VAL A 5 5.35 -11.68 -9.52
CA VAL A 5 4.26 -10.79 -9.13
C VAL A 5 3.69 -10.08 -10.35
N VAL A 6 4.54 -9.46 -11.20
CA VAL A 6 4.09 -8.79 -12.43
C VAL A 6 3.30 -9.76 -13.33
N GLY A 7 3.81 -10.99 -13.52
CA GLY A 7 3.12 -12.00 -14.32
C GLY A 7 1.71 -12.31 -13.82
N LYS A 8 1.51 -12.35 -12.49
CA LYS A 8 0.18 -12.59 -11.91
C LYS A 8 -0.77 -11.40 -12.08
N ILE A 9 -0.25 -10.18 -11.99
CA ILE A 9 -1.09 -8.98 -12.24
C ILE A 9 -1.51 -8.89 -13.71
N VAL A 10 -0.60 -9.15 -14.64
CA VAL A 10 -0.93 -9.16 -16.08
C VAL A 10 -1.97 -10.25 -16.38
N ALA A 11 -1.83 -11.42 -15.79
CA ALA A 11 -2.79 -12.49 -15.98
C ALA A 11 -4.15 -12.15 -15.33
N ALA A 12 -4.19 -11.51 -14.16
CA ALA A 12 -5.44 -11.02 -13.56
C ALA A 12 -6.12 -9.96 -14.44
N ALA A 13 -5.36 -9.06 -15.06
CA ALA A 13 -5.88 -8.11 -16.04
C ALA A 13 -6.55 -8.83 -17.23
N ALA A 14 -5.91 -9.87 -17.76
CA ALA A 14 -6.48 -10.68 -18.84
C ALA A 14 -7.77 -11.43 -18.42
N GLU A 15 -7.93 -11.82 -17.15
CA GLU A 15 -9.20 -12.38 -16.66
C GLU A 15 -10.30 -11.31 -16.61
N LEU A 16 -9.97 -10.08 -16.19
CA LEU A 16 -10.93 -8.97 -16.24
C LEU A 16 -11.38 -8.65 -17.67
N GLU A 17 -10.46 -8.73 -18.65
CA GLU A 17 -10.83 -8.57 -20.08
C GLU A 17 -11.82 -9.66 -20.55
N LYS A 18 -11.66 -10.91 -20.12
CA LYS A 18 -12.61 -12.00 -20.43
C LYS A 18 -13.99 -11.73 -19.82
N LEU A 19 -14.04 -11.01 -18.69
CA LEU A 19 -15.29 -10.59 -18.04
C LEU A 19 -15.92 -9.34 -18.69
N GLY A 20 -15.28 -8.78 -19.73
CA GLY A 20 -15.79 -7.65 -20.51
C GLY A 20 -15.19 -6.31 -20.17
N ALA A 21 -14.17 -6.26 -19.30
CA ALA A 21 -13.45 -5.00 -19.02
C ALA A 21 -12.54 -4.61 -20.20
N VAL A 22 -12.30 -3.32 -20.34
CA VAL A 22 -11.27 -2.78 -21.25
C VAL A 22 -10.08 -2.40 -20.37
N VAL A 23 -8.92 -3.01 -20.64
CA VAL A 23 -7.72 -2.80 -19.82
C VAL A 23 -6.62 -2.13 -20.64
N ASP A 24 -6.14 -1.00 -20.15
CA ASP A 24 -5.05 -0.23 -20.73
C ASP A 24 -3.86 -0.10 -19.78
N VAL A 25 -2.68 0.04 -20.33
CA VAL A 25 -1.48 0.35 -19.55
C VAL A 25 -1.30 1.85 -19.46
N VAL A 26 -1.35 2.38 -18.24
CA VAL A 26 -1.19 3.82 -17.98
C VAL A 26 0.11 4.13 -17.24
N SER A 27 0.58 5.36 -17.39
CA SER A 27 1.75 5.87 -16.66
C SER A 27 1.31 6.87 -15.60
N CYS A 28 1.85 6.72 -14.38
CA CYS A 28 1.71 7.67 -13.28
C CYS A 28 3.11 8.18 -12.92
N PRO A 29 3.61 9.25 -13.55
CA PRO A 29 5.01 9.68 -13.42
C PRO A 29 5.38 10.12 -12.01
N THR A 30 4.42 10.57 -11.20
CA THR A 30 4.66 11.00 -9.81
C THR A 30 4.70 9.83 -8.82
N PHE A 31 4.34 8.61 -9.24
CA PHE A 31 4.22 7.44 -8.39
C PHE A 31 5.50 7.14 -7.58
N GLY A 32 6.67 7.31 -8.19
CA GLY A 32 7.97 7.12 -7.53
C GLY A 32 8.28 8.14 -6.42
N LEU A 33 7.56 9.26 -6.37
CA LEU A 33 7.76 10.31 -5.37
C LEU A 33 6.97 10.06 -4.07
N GLY A 34 6.00 9.16 -4.10
CA GLY A 34 5.09 8.94 -2.97
C GLY A 34 5.79 8.36 -1.75
N LEU A 35 6.65 7.38 -1.92
CA LEU A 35 7.32 6.72 -0.79
C LEU A 35 8.15 7.70 0.07
N PRO A 36 9.05 8.54 -0.49
CA PRO A 36 9.74 9.57 0.30
C PRO A 36 8.79 10.57 0.97
N ALA A 37 7.76 11.04 0.25
CA ALA A 37 6.78 11.97 0.79
C ALA A 37 5.99 11.36 1.95
N TYR A 38 5.56 10.10 1.82
CA TYR A 38 4.87 9.36 2.86
C TYR A 38 5.70 9.30 4.15
N TYR A 39 6.98 8.92 4.06
CA TYR A 39 7.81 8.80 5.25
C TYR A 39 7.99 10.13 5.97
N VAL A 40 8.11 11.24 5.27
CA VAL A 40 8.15 12.55 5.92
C VAL A 40 6.81 12.88 6.58
N LEU A 41 5.70 12.74 5.87
CA LEU A 41 4.36 13.10 6.36
C LEU A 41 3.92 12.19 7.52
N ALA A 42 3.97 10.87 7.32
CA ALA A 42 3.49 9.91 8.31
C ALA A 42 4.29 9.98 9.62
N LEU A 43 5.61 10.13 9.54
CA LEU A 43 6.45 10.26 10.73
C LEU A 43 6.19 11.58 11.47
N SER A 44 6.01 12.68 10.74
CA SER A 44 5.69 13.99 11.29
C SER A 44 4.34 13.96 12.02
N GLU A 45 3.31 13.42 11.38
CA GLU A 45 1.98 13.30 11.96
C GLU A 45 1.96 12.30 13.13
N ALA A 46 2.66 11.17 13.04
CA ALA A 46 2.78 10.21 14.12
C ALA A 46 3.44 10.82 15.36
N SER A 47 4.49 11.62 15.21
CA SER A 47 5.16 12.30 16.33
C SER A 47 4.21 13.26 17.04
N SER A 48 3.39 14.00 16.30
CA SER A 48 2.39 14.92 16.85
C SER A 48 1.22 14.17 17.48
N ASN A 49 0.64 13.19 16.79
CA ASN A 49 -0.54 12.46 17.26
C ASN A 49 -0.25 11.61 18.50
N LEU A 50 0.90 10.96 18.55
CA LEU A 50 1.31 10.14 19.69
C LEU A 50 1.84 10.97 20.86
N ALA A 51 1.96 12.29 20.76
CA ALA A 51 2.35 13.15 21.87
C ALA A 51 1.37 13.06 23.06
N ARG A 52 0.08 12.81 22.79
CA ARG A 52 -0.95 12.67 23.85
C ARG A 52 -1.00 11.28 24.49
N TYR A 53 -0.29 10.28 23.98
CA TYR A 53 -0.23 8.96 24.59
C TYR A 53 0.68 8.99 25.82
N ASP A 54 0.12 8.80 26.99
CA ASP A 54 0.82 8.85 28.29
C ASP A 54 1.04 7.47 28.93
N ALA A 55 0.42 6.41 28.38
CA ALA A 55 0.39 5.05 28.91
C ALA A 55 -0.35 4.90 30.27
N ILE A 56 -0.94 5.96 30.80
CA ILE A 56 -1.67 5.96 32.07
C ILE A 56 -3.18 5.86 31.80
N ARG A 57 -3.72 6.74 30.95
CA ARG A 57 -5.15 6.77 30.61
C ARG A 57 -5.50 5.76 29.54
N TYR A 58 -4.57 5.51 28.64
CA TYR A 58 -4.73 4.63 27.48
C TYR A 58 -3.48 3.75 27.38
N GLY A 59 -3.54 2.52 27.86
CA GLY A 59 -2.41 1.59 27.82
C GLY A 59 -2.61 0.41 28.76
N ALA A 60 -1.63 -0.45 28.87
CA ALA A 60 -1.61 -1.56 29.80
C ALA A 60 -1.30 -1.06 31.21
N GLU A 61 -1.92 -1.70 32.20
CA GLU A 61 -1.66 -1.39 33.61
C GLU A 61 -0.15 -1.48 33.92
N ASN A 62 0.32 -0.56 34.77
CA ASN A 62 1.71 -0.50 35.26
C ASN A 62 2.77 -0.30 34.17
N THR A 63 2.43 0.34 33.04
CA THR A 63 3.34 0.60 31.95
C THR A 63 3.63 2.10 31.83
N THR A 64 4.88 2.46 31.60
CA THR A 64 5.26 3.84 31.26
C THR A 64 5.12 4.08 29.74
N ARG A 65 5.02 5.34 29.32
CA ARG A 65 5.02 5.70 27.90
C ARG A 65 6.23 5.10 27.16
N SER A 66 7.40 5.09 27.81
CA SER A 66 8.63 4.55 27.24
C SER A 66 8.58 3.03 27.06
N GLU A 67 7.94 2.30 27.95
CA GLU A 67 7.80 0.85 27.88
C GLU A 67 6.68 0.43 26.94
N GLY A 68 5.56 1.18 26.94
CA GLY A 68 4.40 0.91 26.09
C GLY A 68 4.63 1.13 24.59
N LEU A 69 5.69 1.85 24.19
CA LEU A 69 6.04 2.11 22.80
C LEU A 69 7.21 1.22 22.37
N GLY A 70 7.04 0.45 21.31
CA GLY A 70 8.10 -0.35 20.70
C GLY A 70 9.24 0.50 20.11
N ALA A 71 10.39 -0.11 19.87
CA ALA A 71 11.59 0.58 19.38
C ALA A 71 11.34 1.30 18.03
N GLU A 72 10.61 0.67 17.11
CA GLU A 72 10.28 1.27 15.81
C GLU A 72 9.39 2.51 15.95
N VAL A 73 8.38 2.47 16.81
CA VAL A 73 7.49 3.61 17.05
C VAL A 73 8.28 4.78 17.67
N LYS A 74 9.17 4.51 18.60
CA LYS A 74 10.07 5.53 19.18
C LYS A 74 10.95 6.16 18.11
N ARG A 75 11.53 5.36 17.24
CA ARG A 75 12.35 5.84 16.11
C ARG A 75 11.54 6.75 15.19
N ARG A 76 10.33 6.35 14.83
CA ARG A 76 9.42 7.16 14.00
C ARG A 76 9.04 8.48 14.65
N ILE A 77 8.75 8.49 15.94
CA ILE A 77 8.48 9.73 16.69
C ILE A 77 9.68 10.67 16.66
N LEU A 78 10.90 10.17 16.89
CA LEU A 78 12.12 10.98 16.85
C LEU A 78 12.37 11.58 15.47
N MET A 79 12.23 10.78 14.41
CA MET A 79 12.39 11.25 13.03
C MET A 79 11.34 12.32 12.67
N GLY A 80 10.09 12.12 13.07
CA GLY A 80 9.01 13.08 12.84
C GLY A 80 9.23 14.39 13.60
N THR A 81 9.70 14.30 14.85
CA THR A 81 10.08 15.48 15.64
C THR A 81 11.20 16.27 14.97
N TYR A 82 12.20 15.60 14.42
CA TYR A 82 13.26 16.24 13.64
C TYR A 82 12.72 16.95 12.39
N ALA A 83 11.89 16.26 11.61
CA ALA A 83 11.30 16.83 10.40
C ALA A 83 10.42 18.06 10.65
N LEU A 84 9.80 18.16 11.84
CA LEU A 84 8.96 19.29 12.24
C LEU A 84 9.73 20.38 12.99
N SER A 85 11.00 20.17 13.32
CA SER A 85 11.78 21.14 14.09
C SER A 85 12.04 22.43 13.31
N ALA A 86 12.35 23.51 14.03
CA ALA A 86 12.64 24.83 13.45
C ALA A 86 13.78 24.73 12.41
N GLY A 87 13.56 25.32 11.24
CA GLY A 87 14.49 25.30 10.12
C GLY A 87 14.39 24.06 9.22
N HIS A 88 13.70 22.98 9.63
CA HIS A 88 13.54 21.75 8.83
C HIS A 88 12.12 21.60 8.28
N SER A 89 11.11 22.12 8.96
CA SER A 89 9.70 21.96 8.60
C SER A 89 9.39 22.44 7.17
N ASP A 90 9.96 23.56 6.73
CA ASP A 90 9.75 24.05 5.38
C ASP A 90 10.47 23.20 4.33
N ALA A 91 11.65 22.71 4.66
CA ALA A 91 12.47 21.91 3.74
C ALA A 91 11.92 20.47 3.57
N TYR A 92 11.30 19.91 4.59
CA TYR A 92 10.82 18.53 4.58
C TYR A 92 9.29 18.43 4.53
N TYR A 93 8.60 18.93 5.54
CA TYR A 93 7.15 18.71 5.67
C TYR A 93 6.33 19.44 4.59
N LYS A 94 6.60 20.72 4.34
CA LYS A 94 5.89 21.46 3.28
C LYS A 94 6.16 20.87 1.90
N ARG A 95 7.41 20.51 1.63
CA ARG A 95 7.78 19.88 0.36
C ARG A 95 7.10 18.52 0.17
N ALA A 96 6.97 17.75 1.25
CA ALA A 96 6.25 16.47 1.20
C ALA A 96 4.73 16.67 0.97
N GLN A 97 4.14 17.74 1.53
CA GLN A 97 2.74 18.10 1.24
C GLN A 97 2.53 18.50 -0.23
N GLU A 98 3.45 19.27 -0.81
CA GLU A 98 3.42 19.61 -2.24
C GLU A 98 3.53 18.36 -3.11
N THR A 99 4.44 17.46 -2.76
CA THR A 99 4.60 16.17 -3.45
C THR A 99 3.34 15.30 -3.33
N ARG A 100 2.73 15.23 -2.15
CA ARG A 100 1.45 14.55 -1.93
C ARG A 100 0.39 15.04 -2.91
N ARG A 101 0.27 16.37 -3.06
CA ARG A 101 -0.69 16.98 -3.98
C ARG A 101 -0.43 16.58 -5.44
N LEU A 102 0.83 16.49 -5.85
CA LEU A 102 1.17 16.04 -7.21
C LEU A 102 0.75 14.57 -7.44
N VAL A 103 0.99 13.70 -6.47
CA VAL A 103 0.54 12.30 -6.52
C VAL A 103 -0.98 12.20 -6.58
N GLU A 104 -1.68 12.96 -5.74
CA GLU A 104 -3.14 13.04 -5.74
C GLU A 104 -3.70 13.48 -7.09
N MET A 105 -3.14 14.54 -7.68
CA MET A 105 -3.57 15.04 -8.99
C MET A 105 -3.33 14.02 -10.12
N ASP A 106 -2.19 13.35 -10.11
CA ASP A 106 -1.82 12.34 -11.12
C ASP A 106 -2.79 11.15 -11.09
N LEU A 107 -3.02 10.58 -9.90
CA LEU A 107 -3.93 9.44 -9.75
C LEU A 107 -5.40 9.81 -10.06
N ASN A 108 -5.86 10.97 -9.60
CA ASN A 108 -7.22 11.44 -9.90
C ASN A 108 -7.41 11.73 -11.39
N ALA A 109 -6.40 12.23 -12.10
CA ALA A 109 -6.46 12.40 -13.54
C ALA A 109 -6.69 11.07 -14.25
N LYS A 110 -6.03 9.99 -13.81
CA LYS A 110 -6.26 8.65 -14.38
C LYS A 110 -7.65 8.12 -14.02
N LEU A 111 -8.09 8.28 -12.78
CA LEU A 111 -9.43 7.86 -12.35
C LEU A 111 -10.57 8.70 -12.94
N SER A 112 -10.28 9.82 -13.60
CA SER A 112 -11.29 10.52 -14.44
C SER A 112 -11.53 9.85 -15.79
N GLU A 113 -10.58 9.03 -16.26
CA GLU A 113 -10.63 8.32 -17.54
C GLU A 113 -10.98 6.83 -17.35
N TYR A 114 -10.65 6.24 -16.19
CA TYR A 114 -10.82 4.81 -15.88
C TYR A 114 -11.67 4.62 -14.62
N ASP A 115 -12.37 3.50 -14.54
CA ASP A 115 -13.21 3.15 -13.39
C ASP A 115 -12.37 2.67 -12.20
N ALA A 116 -11.26 2.00 -12.47
CA ALA A 116 -10.30 1.57 -11.46
C ALA A 116 -8.87 1.53 -12.01
N LEU A 117 -7.89 1.66 -11.12
CA LEU A 117 -6.47 1.40 -11.43
C LEU A 117 -6.06 0.07 -10.79
N LEU A 118 -5.30 -0.73 -11.54
CA LEU A 118 -4.80 -2.03 -11.11
C LEU A 118 -3.31 -1.95 -10.82
N THR A 119 -2.90 -2.40 -9.64
CA THR A 119 -1.49 -2.50 -9.25
C THR A 119 -1.24 -3.78 -8.43
N PRO A 120 0.00 -4.26 -8.32
CA PRO A 120 0.32 -5.22 -7.28
C PRO A 120 0.08 -4.59 -5.89
N ALA A 121 -0.37 -5.39 -4.93
CA ALA A 121 -0.50 -4.94 -3.53
C ALA A 121 0.86 -4.75 -2.84
N ALA A 122 1.86 -5.55 -3.25
CA ALA A 122 3.23 -5.47 -2.77
C ALA A 122 4.21 -5.73 -3.92
N PRO A 123 5.44 -5.20 -3.85
CA PRO A 123 6.43 -5.37 -4.90
C PRO A 123 7.03 -6.79 -4.98
N THR A 124 6.89 -7.57 -3.92
CA THR A 124 7.40 -8.94 -3.78
C THR A 124 6.35 -9.84 -3.14
N PRO A 125 6.45 -11.15 -3.28
CA PRO A 125 5.69 -12.08 -2.44
C PRO A 125 6.07 -11.93 -0.96
N ALA A 126 5.41 -12.70 -0.08
CA ALA A 126 5.77 -12.74 1.33
C ALA A 126 7.25 -13.13 1.51
N TYR A 127 7.93 -12.43 2.40
CA TYR A 127 9.32 -12.71 2.77
C TYR A 127 9.39 -13.64 3.99
N GLU A 128 10.56 -14.28 4.18
CA GLU A 128 10.80 -15.17 5.33
C GLU A 128 10.70 -14.40 6.65
N LEU A 129 10.21 -15.08 7.70
CA LEU A 129 10.12 -14.51 9.04
C LEU A 129 11.50 -14.02 9.50
N GLY A 130 11.58 -12.77 9.92
CA GLY A 130 12.84 -12.14 10.33
C GLY A 130 13.72 -11.64 9.19
N GLY A 131 13.42 -11.93 7.92
CA GLY A 131 14.28 -11.61 6.77
C GLY A 131 14.53 -10.11 6.54
N LYS A 132 13.67 -9.22 7.04
CA LYS A 132 13.81 -7.76 6.89
C LYS A 132 14.09 -7.00 8.20
N VAL A 133 14.24 -7.69 9.33
CA VAL A 133 14.37 -7.06 10.66
C VAL A 133 15.59 -6.13 10.74
N ASN A 134 16.68 -6.48 10.06
CA ASN A 134 17.94 -5.73 10.09
C ASN A 134 18.15 -4.81 8.87
N ASP A 135 17.16 -4.72 7.98
CA ASP A 135 17.21 -3.86 6.78
C ASP A 135 15.98 -2.95 6.71
N PRO A 136 16.06 -1.74 7.32
CA PRO A 136 14.97 -0.78 7.28
C PRO A 136 14.58 -0.33 5.86
N LEU A 137 15.54 -0.26 4.94
CA LEU A 137 15.25 0.14 3.56
C LEU A 137 14.47 -0.93 2.80
N ALA A 138 14.84 -2.21 2.98
CA ALA A 138 14.08 -3.33 2.42
C ALA A 138 12.66 -3.43 3.03
N MET A 139 12.51 -3.10 4.31
CA MET A 139 11.19 -3.02 4.95
C MET A 139 10.37 -1.88 4.34
N PHE A 140 10.93 -0.69 4.19
CA PHE A 140 10.27 0.49 3.67
C PHE A 140 9.87 0.34 2.19
N SER A 141 10.71 -0.31 1.38
CA SER A 141 10.40 -0.54 -0.03
C SER A 141 9.15 -1.42 -0.25
N GLY A 142 8.73 -2.18 0.75
CA GLY A 142 7.49 -2.96 0.71
C GLY A 142 6.23 -2.12 0.53
N ASP A 143 6.25 -0.87 0.98
CA ASP A 143 5.09 0.02 1.00
C ASP A 143 4.88 0.79 -0.32
N VAL A 144 5.80 0.66 -1.29
CA VAL A 144 5.83 1.51 -2.50
C VAL A 144 4.53 1.46 -3.31
N MET A 145 3.78 0.35 -3.29
CA MET A 145 2.54 0.20 -4.03
C MET A 145 1.32 0.80 -3.31
N THR A 146 1.32 0.88 -2.00
CA THR A 146 0.16 1.27 -1.19
C THR A 146 0.20 2.73 -0.73
N VAL A 147 1.39 3.29 -0.50
CA VAL A 147 1.53 4.65 0.04
C VAL A 147 0.91 5.73 -0.85
N ASN A 148 0.98 5.57 -2.17
CA ASN A 148 0.43 6.54 -3.11
C ASN A 148 -1.10 6.66 -3.00
N VAL A 149 -1.77 5.54 -2.79
CA VAL A 149 -3.22 5.46 -2.58
C VAL A 149 -3.60 6.20 -1.30
N ASN A 150 -2.85 5.97 -0.21
CA ASN A 150 -3.03 6.68 1.06
C ASN A 150 -2.77 8.19 0.94
N LEU A 151 -1.71 8.59 0.22
CA LEU A 151 -1.39 10.00 -0.02
C LEU A 151 -2.48 10.71 -0.82
N ALA A 152 -3.05 10.04 -1.80
CA ALA A 152 -4.13 10.58 -2.62
C ALA A 152 -5.51 10.52 -1.95
N GLY A 153 -5.66 9.78 -0.85
CA GLY A 153 -6.94 9.64 -0.13
C GLY A 153 -7.97 8.84 -0.92
N LEU A 154 -7.53 7.84 -1.67
CA LEU A 154 -8.37 7.03 -2.55
C LEU A 154 -8.79 5.72 -1.87
N PRO A 155 -9.98 5.18 -2.15
CA PRO A 155 -10.37 3.85 -1.74
C PRO A 155 -9.58 2.79 -2.53
N ALA A 156 -9.24 1.71 -1.87
CA ALA A 156 -8.62 0.56 -2.51
C ALA A 156 -9.07 -0.75 -1.86
N VAL A 157 -9.10 -1.80 -2.65
CA VAL A 157 -9.34 -3.17 -2.21
C VAL A 157 -8.24 -4.07 -2.76
N VAL A 158 -7.89 -5.11 -2.01
CA VAL A 158 -6.93 -6.12 -2.45
C VAL A 158 -7.63 -7.47 -2.53
N VAL A 159 -7.53 -8.09 -3.70
CA VAL A 159 -8.02 -9.45 -3.96
C VAL A 159 -6.85 -10.34 -4.38
N ARG A 160 -7.03 -11.66 -4.30
CA ARG A 160 -5.97 -12.59 -4.67
C ARG A 160 -5.84 -12.68 -6.20
N ALA A 161 -4.63 -12.44 -6.73
CA ALA A 161 -4.28 -12.55 -8.15
C ALA A 161 -3.59 -13.88 -8.50
N GLY A 162 -3.67 -14.88 -7.65
CA GLY A 162 -2.97 -16.14 -7.81
C GLY A 162 -1.81 -16.32 -6.84
N SER A 163 -0.85 -17.16 -7.20
CA SER A 163 0.31 -17.48 -6.34
C SER A 163 1.58 -17.62 -7.16
N VAL A 164 2.72 -17.43 -6.53
CA VAL A 164 4.06 -17.75 -7.04
C VAL A 164 4.70 -18.80 -6.16
N THR A 165 5.60 -19.61 -6.71
CA THR A 165 6.34 -20.60 -5.93
C THR A 165 7.78 -20.16 -5.78
N GLU A 166 8.22 -19.97 -4.54
CA GLU A 166 9.59 -19.62 -4.18
C GLU A 166 10.09 -20.54 -3.07
N ASN A 167 11.29 -21.08 -3.21
CA ASN A 167 11.93 -21.96 -2.22
C ASN A 167 11.03 -23.13 -1.77
N GLY A 168 10.17 -23.65 -2.68
CA GLY A 168 9.24 -24.74 -2.38
C GLY A 168 7.96 -24.32 -1.65
N ALA A 169 7.77 -23.01 -1.36
CA ALA A 169 6.56 -22.47 -0.77
C ALA A 169 5.68 -21.80 -1.83
N THR A 170 4.37 -22.03 -1.76
CA THR A 170 3.38 -21.33 -2.59
C THR A 170 2.93 -20.07 -1.85
N LEU A 171 3.25 -18.91 -2.42
CA LEU A 171 3.03 -17.60 -1.83
C LEU A 171 1.95 -16.82 -2.61
N PRO A 172 0.90 -16.31 -1.95
CA PRO A 172 -0.15 -15.56 -2.62
C PRO A 172 0.35 -14.21 -3.13
N VAL A 173 -0.24 -13.76 -4.24
CA VAL A 173 -0.04 -12.43 -4.82
C VAL A 173 -1.34 -11.65 -4.73
N GLY A 174 -1.29 -10.42 -4.25
CA GLY A 174 -2.43 -9.51 -4.17
C GLY A 174 -2.50 -8.59 -5.39
N LEU A 175 -3.69 -8.49 -5.98
CA LEU A 175 -4.09 -7.45 -6.91
C LEU A 175 -4.73 -6.32 -6.12
N GLN A 176 -4.14 -5.15 -6.13
CA GLN A 176 -4.75 -3.93 -5.60
C GLN A 176 -5.56 -3.24 -6.69
N MET A 177 -6.81 -2.99 -6.40
CA MET A 177 -7.72 -2.19 -7.22
C MET A 177 -7.96 -0.87 -6.50
N VAL A 178 -7.73 0.26 -7.17
CA VAL A 178 -7.88 1.61 -6.62
C VAL A 178 -9.03 2.30 -7.35
N GLY A 179 -10.01 2.81 -6.61
CA GLY A 179 -11.20 3.45 -7.12
C GLY A 179 -11.20 4.96 -6.99
N ARG A 180 -12.25 5.60 -7.51
CA ARG A 180 -12.50 7.03 -7.38
C ARG A 180 -12.80 7.39 -5.92
N PRO A 181 -12.56 8.65 -5.49
CA PRO A 181 -13.00 9.11 -4.17
C PRO A 181 -14.49 8.84 -3.97
N PHE A 182 -14.86 8.24 -2.83
CA PHE A 182 -16.23 7.84 -2.47
C PHE A 182 -16.89 6.84 -3.44
N GLY A 183 -16.10 6.13 -4.26
CA GLY A 183 -16.54 5.09 -5.19
C GLY A 183 -16.38 3.67 -4.63
N GLU A 184 -16.47 3.47 -3.32
CA GLU A 184 -16.22 2.17 -2.67
C GLU A 184 -17.18 1.08 -3.14
N ALA A 185 -18.45 1.43 -3.39
CA ALA A 185 -19.43 0.45 -3.84
C ALA A 185 -19.10 -0.11 -5.22
N GLU A 186 -18.79 0.75 -6.19
CA GLU A 186 -18.40 0.36 -7.54
C GLU A 186 -17.10 -0.45 -7.54
N LEU A 187 -16.14 -0.04 -6.70
CA LEU A 187 -14.87 -0.74 -6.54
C LEU A 187 -15.06 -2.15 -5.97
N LEU A 188 -15.94 -2.30 -4.98
CA LEU A 188 -16.28 -3.60 -4.39
C LEU A 188 -17.02 -4.50 -5.37
N ASP A 189 -17.89 -3.95 -6.22
CA ASP A 189 -18.58 -4.73 -7.27
C ASP A 189 -17.60 -5.31 -8.28
N VAL A 190 -16.60 -4.53 -8.71
CA VAL A 190 -15.53 -5.00 -9.61
C VAL A 190 -14.70 -6.09 -8.93
N ALA A 191 -14.29 -5.85 -7.69
CA ALA A 191 -13.50 -6.81 -6.93
C ALA A 191 -14.26 -8.13 -6.71
N HIS A 192 -15.53 -8.05 -6.34
CA HIS A 192 -16.39 -9.21 -6.13
C HIS A 192 -16.63 -10.01 -7.43
N THR A 193 -16.86 -9.31 -8.55
CA THR A 193 -16.99 -9.96 -9.87
C THR A 193 -15.72 -10.73 -10.23
N PHE A 194 -14.56 -10.15 -9.99
CA PHE A 194 -13.28 -10.82 -10.19
C PHE A 194 -13.11 -12.03 -9.27
N GLU A 195 -13.43 -11.89 -7.98
CA GLU A 195 -13.33 -12.98 -7.01
C GLU A 195 -14.20 -14.17 -7.40
N ILE A 196 -15.48 -13.95 -7.72
CA ILE A 196 -16.39 -15.04 -8.12
C ILE A 196 -15.87 -15.75 -9.37
N ALA A 197 -15.38 -15.02 -10.35
CA ALA A 197 -14.89 -15.58 -11.59
C ALA A 197 -13.59 -16.40 -11.43
N THR A 198 -12.79 -16.08 -10.42
CA THR A 198 -11.48 -16.69 -10.18
C THR A 198 -11.45 -17.66 -9.01
N PHE A 199 -12.52 -17.75 -8.21
CA PHE A 199 -12.63 -18.67 -7.08
C PHE A 199 -13.18 -20.03 -7.51
N ASP A 200 -12.40 -21.10 -7.32
CA ASP A 200 -12.86 -22.47 -7.48
C ASP A 200 -13.52 -22.98 -6.19
N ALA A 201 -14.84 -22.91 -6.14
CA ALA A 201 -15.62 -23.34 -4.99
C ALA A 201 -15.54 -24.86 -4.73
N VAL A 202 -15.17 -25.66 -5.72
CA VAL A 202 -15.11 -27.13 -5.59
C VAL A 202 -13.89 -27.57 -4.80
N ASN A 203 -12.74 -26.92 -5.05
CA ASN A 203 -11.48 -27.24 -4.39
C ASN A 203 -11.18 -26.30 -3.20
N GLY A 204 -12.03 -25.30 -2.93
CA GLY A 204 -11.76 -24.26 -1.93
C GLY A 204 -10.51 -23.45 -2.27
N ASP A 205 -10.07 -23.47 -3.52
CA ASP A 205 -8.89 -22.81 -4.03
C ASP A 205 -9.29 -21.84 -5.16
N TRP A 206 -8.37 -20.92 -5.49
CA TRP A 206 -8.58 -19.98 -6.57
C TRP A 206 -8.23 -20.66 -7.89
N ALA A 207 -9.20 -20.74 -8.82
CA ALA A 207 -9.03 -21.37 -10.14
C ALA A 207 -7.89 -20.73 -10.94
N PHE A 208 -7.54 -19.51 -10.59
CA PHE A 208 -6.49 -18.73 -11.18
C PHE A 208 -5.11 -19.13 -10.64
N GLN A 209 -4.56 -20.22 -11.14
CA GLN A 209 -3.17 -20.59 -10.85
C GLN A 209 -2.17 -20.05 -11.88
N GLY A 210 -2.63 -19.37 -12.95
CA GLY A 210 -1.82 -18.74 -14.00
C GLY A 210 -0.65 -19.60 -14.46
N ALA A 211 -0.58 -19.93 -15.71
CA ALA A 211 0.53 -20.67 -16.32
C ALA A 211 1.87 -19.96 -16.16
#